data_b1afa5ae03d354df2ef372dc660db48a
#
_entry.id   b1afa5ae03d354df2ef372dc660db48a
#
_cell.length_a   1.000
_cell.length_b   1.000
_cell.length_c   1.000
_cell.angle_alpha   90.00
_cell.angle_beta   90.00
_cell.angle_gamma   90.00
#
_symmetry.space_group_name_H-M   'P 1'
#
loop_
_entity.id
_entity.type
_entity.pdbx_description
1 polymer ?
#
loop_
_entity_poly.entity_id
_entity_poly.type
_entity_poly.pdbx_seq_one_letter_code
_entity_poly.pdbx_strand_id
1 'polypeptide(L)'
;MQQNPSNLILIIGIVFFLFLDINLSMASEKKFETFDPERVKTWSFFSDGVMGGVSIGKALLKKSGQDNFVRIEGKVSTENNGGFIQIRHNLIKPLEEGIKGIRLKVRGNGENYYIFIRTRSTLLPWQFYSLEFPTSKKWSIVELEFNKFGRSSSFLRKNFKSSSIKSVGVVAYGRDHSAKLDVSEIDFF
;
A
#
# COMPACT_ATOMS: atom_id res chain seq x y z
N MET A 1 -5.23 91.49 -19.38
CA MET A 1 -4.41 90.40 -19.92
C MET A 1 -4.52 89.24 -18.95
N GLN A 2 -5.30 88.28 -19.31
CA GLN A 2 -5.67 87.13 -18.46
C GLN A 2 -4.81 85.93 -18.83
N GLN A 3 -4.18 85.33 -17.84
CA GLN A 3 -3.57 84.03 -17.97
C GLN A 3 -4.52 82.97 -17.40
N ASN A 4 -4.78 81.98 -18.19
CA ASN A 4 -5.62 80.85 -17.85
C ASN A 4 -4.72 79.78 -17.20
N PRO A 5 -5.05 79.23 -16.00
CA PRO A 5 -4.32 78.09 -15.46
C PRO A 5 -4.89 76.81 -16.00
N SER A 6 -4.04 76.02 -16.57
CA SER A 6 -4.28 74.66 -17.09
C SER A 6 -4.64 73.71 -15.98
N ASN A 7 -5.78 73.07 -16.08
CA ASN A 7 -6.21 71.98 -15.20
C ASN A 7 -5.33 70.73 -15.41
N LEU A 8 -4.52 70.42 -14.45
CA LEU A 8 -3.82 69.15 -14.36
C LEU A 8 -4.72 68.06 -13.76
N ILE A 9 -5.30 67.26 -14.63
CA ILE A 9 -6.11 66.11 -14.21
C ILE A 9 -5.14 64.99 -13.84
N LEU A 10 -5.03 64.74 -12.50
CA LEU A 10 -4.28 63.63 -11.96
C LEU A 10 -5.12 62.35 -12.11
N ILE A 11 -4.79 61.53 -13.10
CA ILE A 11 -5.41 60.17 -13.23
C ILE A 11 -4.74 59.23 -12.27
N ILE A 12 -5.37 58.97 -11.12
CA ILE A 12 -4.96 57.94 -10.21
C ILE A 12 -5.42 56.61 -10.78
N GLY A 13 -4.52 55.88 -11.43
CA GLY A 13 -4.76 54.52 -11.89
C GLY A 13 -4.79 53.57 -10.67
N ILE A 14 -5.99 53.16 -10.26
CA ILE A 14 -6.14 52.09 -9.27
C ILE A 14 -5.82 50.78 -9.98
N VAL A 15 -4.61 50.26 -9.75
CA VAL A 15 -4.23 48.91 -10.15
C VAL A 15 -4.90 47.95 -9.16
N PHE A 16 -6.01 47.38 -9.56
CA PHE A 16 -6.70 46.33 -8.83
C PHE A 16 -5.91 45.04 -9.08
N PHE A 17 -5.00 44.70 -8.15
CA PHE A 17 -4.36 43.37 -8.12
C PHE A 17 -5.45 42.36 -7.68
N LEU A 18 -6.06 41.71 -8.68
CA LEU A 18 -6.83 40.48 -8.44
C LEU A 18 -5.85 39.40 -8.00
N PHE A 19 -5.71 39.22 -6.70
CA PHE A 19 -5.17 37.98 -6.13
C PHE A 19 -6.15 36.86 -6.48
N LEU A 20 -5.89 36.17 -7.59
CA LEU A 20 -6.50 34.90 -7.85
C LEU A 20 -5.91 33.93 -6.83
N ASP A 21 -6.60 33.74 -5.69
CA ASP A 21 -6.34 32.65 -4.79
C ASP A 21 -6.61 31.34 -5.57
N ILE A 22 -5.58 30.84 -6.23
CA ILE A 22 -5.57 29.49 -6.74
C ILE A 22 -5.52 28.60 -5.50
N ASN A 23 -6.67 28.34 -4.92
CA ASN A 23 -6.87 27.23 -4.03
C ASN A 23 -6.61 25.94 -4.84
N LEU A 24 -5.33 25.59 -4.96
CA LEU A 24 -4.93 24.27 -5.42
C LEU A 24 -5.38 23.31 -4.31
N SER A 25 -6.67 22.94 -4.35
CA SER A 25 -7.17 21.84 -3.54
C SER A 25 -6.36 20.63 -3.96
N MET A 26 -5.30 20.37 -3.21
CA MET A 26 -4.59 19.09 -3.23
C MET A 26 -5.66 18.08 -2.77
N ALA A 27 -6.45 17.58 -3.72
CA ALA A 27 -7.29 16.43 -3.48
C ALA A 27 -6.35 15.35 -2.95
N SER A 28 -6.45 15.07 -1.66
CA SER A 28 -5.69 13.98 -1.04
C SER A 28 -6.05 12.72 -1.82
N GLU A 29 -5.10 12.22 -2.58
CA GLU A 29 -5.26 11.00 -3.37
C GLU A 29 -5.74 9.92 -2.39
N LYS A 30 -6.97 9.45 -2.59
CA LYS A 30 -7.65 8.56 -1.63
C LYS A 30 -6.92 7.22 -1.64
N LYS A 31 -6.05 7.01 -0.67
CA LYS A 31 -5.30 5.76 -0.51
C LYS A 31 -6.24 4.57 -0.37
N PHE A 32 -5.83 3.44 -0.92
CA PHE A 32 -6.58 2.20 -0.82
C PHE A 32 -6.73 1.76 0.65
N GLU A 33 -5.66 1.87 1.45
CA GLU A 33 -5.68 1.47 2.86
C GLU A 33 -4.79 2.37 3.73
N THR A 34 -5.31 2.79 4.88
CA THR A 34 -4.61 3.57 5.91
C THR A 34 -4.75 2.96 7.31
N PHE A 35 -5.32 1.77 7.40
CA PHE A 35 -5.52 0.99 8.61
C PHE A 35 -6.24 1.75 9.73
N ASP A 36 -7.28 2.51 9.38
CA ASP A 36 -8.17 3.01 10.42
C ASP A 36 -8.93 1.85 11.11
N PRO A 37 -9.50 2.05 12.34
CA PRO A 37 -10.10 0.99 13.13
C PRO A 37 -11.24 0.24 12.44
N GLU A 38 -11.95 0.86 11.50
CA GLU A 38 -13.02 0.19 10.76
C GLU A 38 -12.47 -0.60 9.57
N ARG A 39 -11.52 -0.05 8.85
CA ARG A 39 -10.92 -0.68 7.66
C ARG A 39 -10.04 -1.87 8.01
N VAL A 40 -9.30 -1.82 9.13
CA VAL A 40 -8.47 -2.94 9.56
C VAL A 40 -9.27 -4.23 9.77
N LYS A 41 -10.54 -4.14 10.08
CA LYS A 41 -11.45 -5.30 10.23
C LYS A 41 -11.64 -6.10 8.95
N THR A 42 -11.33 -5.52 7.79
CA THR A 42 -11.40 -6.18 6.48
C THR A 42 -10.15 -7.01 6.17
N TRP A 43 -9.13 -6.91 7.01
CA TRP A 43 -7.90 -7.69 6.93
C TRP A 43 -7.97 -8.89 7.87
N SER A 44 -7.62 -10.05 7.37
CA SER A 44 -7.57 -11.29 8.16
C SER A 44 -6.13 -11.73 8.34
N PHE A 45 -5.78 -12.10 9.58
CA PHE A 45 -4.49 -12.73 9.87
C PHE A 45 -4.57 -14.24 9.62
N PHE A 46 -3.50 -14.80 9.04
CA PHE A 46 -3.31 -16.23 8.82
C PHE A 46 -1.87 -16.62 9.11
N SER A 47 -1.68 -17.84 9.62
CA SER A 47 -0.40 -18.53 9.62
C SER A 47 -0.52 -19.85 8.86
N ASP A 48 0.61 -20.48 8.61
CA ASP A 48 0.66 -21.82 8.01
C ASP A 48 0.04 -22.92 8.88
N GLY A 49 -0.33 -22.62 10.12
CA GLY A 49 -1.09 -23.51 10.99
C GLY A 49 -2.40 -23.99 10.34
N VAL A 50 -2.99 -23.24 9.40
CA VAL A 50 -4.16 -23.68 8.61
C VAL A 50 -3.85 -24.87 7.68
N MET A 51 -2.55 -25.21 7.50
CA MET A 51 -2.08 -26.33 6.66
C MET A 51 -1.17 -27.28 7.44
N GLY A 52 -1.15 -27.19 8.78
CA GLY A 52 -0.33 -28.04 9.64
C GLY A 52 1.10 -27.51 9.90
N GLY A 53 1.45 -26.32 9.44
CA GLY A 53 2.69 -25.63 9.78
C GLY A 53 2.71 -25.16 11.23
N VAL A 54 3.89 -24.74 11.69
CA VAL A 54 4.12 -24.37 13.11
C VAL A 54 4.50 -22.91 13.30
N SER A 55 4.38 -22.07 12.27
CA SER A 55 4.60 -20.62 12.40
C SER A 55 3.58 -20.00 13.34
N ILE A 56 4.04 -19.15 14.24
CA ILE A 56 3.22 -18.44 15.21
C ILE A 56 3.35 -16.92 15.02
N GLY A 57 2.26 -16.20 15.19
CA GLY A 57 2.29 -14.75 15.05
C GLY A 57 0.94 -14.11 15.31
N LYS A 58 0.92 -12.81 15.11
CA LYS A 58 -0.28 -11.97 15.24
C LYS A 58 -0.17 -10.72 14.40
N ALA A 59 -1.30 -10.11 14.13
CA ALA A 59 -1.40 -8.76 13.58
C ALA A 59 -2.09 -7.85 14.60
N LEU A 60 -1.53 -6.66 14.82
CA LEU A 60 -2.00 -5.70 15.81
C LEU A 60 -2.16 -4.33 15.17
N LEU A 61 -3.33 -3.72 15.29
CA LEU A 61 -3.50 -2.30 15.00
C LEU A 61 -2.74 -1.48 16.05
N LYS A 62 -1.92 -0.57 15.60
CA LYS A 62 -1.13 0.35 16.43
C LYS A 62 -1.24 1.76 15.89
N LYS A 63 -0.84 2.74 16.72
CA LYS A 63 -0.83 4.16 16.38
C LYS A 63 0.54 4.76 16.66
N SER A 64 0.98 5.67 15.78
CA SER A 64 2.21 6.47 15.97
C SER A 64 1.91 7.90 15.53
N GLY A 65 1.80 8.82 16.50
CA GLY A 65 1.29 10.16 16.23
C GLY A 65 -0.15 10.12 15.71
N GLN A 66 -0.38 10.67 14.53
CA GLN A 66 -1.69 10.66 13.83
C GLN A 66 -1.89 9.41 12.97
N ASP A 67 -0.82 8.68 12.61
CA ASP A 67 -0.87 7.57 11.68
C ASP A 67 -1.18 6.24 12.38
N ASN A 68 -2.14 5.52 11.84
CA ASN A 68 -2.37 4.12 12.18
C ASN A 68 -1.44 3.22 11.37
N PHE A 69 -1.15 2.05 11.90
CA PHE A 69 -0.44 1.00 11.17
C PHE A 69 -0.77 -0.38 11.73
N VAL A 70 -0.69 -1.40 10.89
CA VAL A 70 -0.75 -2.78 11.35
C VAL A 70 0.66 -3.30 11.54
N ARG A 71 0.91 -3.88 12.70
CA ARG A 71 2.13 -4.64 13.00
C ARG A 71 1.86 -6.12 12.83
N ILE A 72 2.63 -6.75 11.96
CA ILE A 72 2.72 -8.20 11.81
C ILE A 72 3.98 -8.62 12.56
N GLU A 73 3.84 -9.47 13.56
CA GLU A 73 4.96 -9.98 14.34
C GLU A 73 4.78 -11.46 14.68
N GLY A 74 5.90 -12.19 14.70
CA GLY A 74 5.88 -13.61 15.00
C GLY A 74 7.16 -14.33 14.64
N LYS A 75 7.13 -15.65 14.72
CA LYS A 75 8.21 -16.54 14.32
C LYS A 75 7.72 -17.40 13.16
N VAL A 76 8.35 -17.24 12.02
CA VAL A 76 8.13 -18.08 10.85
C VAL A 76 9.02 -19.32 10.97
N SER A 77 8.44 -20.49 10.71
CA SER A 77 9.15 -21.77 10.65
C SER A 77 8.75 -22.54 9.41
N THR A 78 9.71 -23.13 8.74
CA THR A 78 9.51 -23.97 7.55
C THR A 78 9.23 -25.44 7.89
N GLU A 79 9.19 -25.80 9.16
CA GLU A 79 8.78 -27.14 9.61
C GLU A 79 7.39 -27.50 9.08
N ASN A 80 7.16 -28.78 8.85
CA ASN A 80 5.90 -29.35 8.35
C ASN A 80 5.44 -28.74 7.01
N ASN A 81 6.39 -28.34 6.15
CA ASN A 81 6.11 -27.64 4.88
C ASN A 81 5.32 -26.32 5.05
N GLY A 82 5.45 -25.70 6.24
CA GLY A 82 4.93 -24.38 6.55
C GLY A 82 5.81 -23.27 5.99
N GLY A 83 5.86 -22.14 6.66
CA GLY A 83 6.79 -21.07 6.36
C GLY A 83 6.14 -19.72 6.08
N PHE A 84 4.98 -19.39 6.70
CA PHE A 84 4.43 -18.04 6.59
C PHE A 84 3.57 -17.60 7.76
N ILE A 85 3.57 -16.26 7.94
CA ILE A 85 2.51 -15.52 8.60
C ILE A 85 2.11 -14.35 7.70
N GLN A 86 0.82 -14.00 7.63
CA GLN A 86 0.32 -12.95 6.75
C GLN A 86 -0.91 -12.24 7.26
N ILE A 87 -1.11 -11.02 6.79
CA ILE A 87 -2.43 -10.39 6.71
C ILE A 87 -2.89 -10.41 5.27
N ARG A 88 -4.19 -10.59 5.02
CA ARG A 88 -4.78 -10.61 3.69
C ARG A 88 -6.09 -9.86 3.65
N HIS A 89 -6.25 -9.08 2.60
CA HIS A 89 -7.50 -8.40 2.26
C HIS A 89 -8.06 -8.96 0.95
N ASN A 90 -9.35 -9.26 0.95
CA ASN A 90 -10.08 -9.65 -0.26
C ASN A 90 -10.70 -8.41 -0.89
N LEU A 91 -10.42 -8.15 -2.17
CA LEU A 91 -11.01 -7.03 -2.89
C LEU A 91 -12.49 -7.27 -3.13
N ILE A 92 -13.33 -6.34 -2.70
CA ILE A 92 -14.78 -6.38 -2.91
C ILE A 92 -15.11 -6.09 -4.38
N LYS A 93 -14.36 -5.18 -5.00
CA LYS A 93 -14.51 -4.79 -6.41
C LYS A 93 -13.21 -5.03 -7.16
N PRO A 94 -13.26 -5.35 -8.47
CA PRO A 94 -12.07 -5.38 -9.31
C PRO A 94 -11.34 -4.04 -9.26
N LEU A 95 -10.01 -4.08 -9.35
CA LEU A 95 -9.21 -2.88 -9.59
C LEU A 95 -9.48 -2.39 -11.03
N GLU A 96 -9.30 -1.10 -11.22
CA GLU A 96 -9.38 -0.48 -12.54
C GLU A 96 -8.33 -1.06 -13.49
N GLU A 97 -8.64 -1.04 -14.78
CA GLU A 97 -7.65 -1.38 -15.80
C GLU A 97 -6.60 -0.28 -15.89
N GLY A 98 -5.36 -0.68 -16.18
CA GLY A 98 -4.25 0.26 -16.28
C GLY A 98 -3.45 0.44 -14.99
N ILE A 99 -3.93 -0.02 -13.84
CA ILE A 99 -3.12 -0.08 -12.61
C ILE A 99 -1.92 -1.00 -12.84
N LYS A 100 -0.71 -0.47 -12.54
CA LYS A 100 0.56 -1.10 -12.89
C LYS A 100 1.24 -1.77 -11.69
N GLY A 101 0.88 -1.38 -10.47
CA GLY A 101 1.57 -1.84 -9.28
C GLY A 101 0.86 -1.55 -7.98
N ILE A 102 1.52 -1.92 -6.90
CA ILE A 102 1.12 -1.66 -5.51
C ILE A 102 2.24 -0.92 -4.80
N ARG A 103 1.88 0.09 -4.02
CA ARG A 103 2.77 0.92 -3.20
C ARG A 103 2.43 0.72 -1.73
N LEU A 104 3.45 0.59 -0.89
CA LEU A 104 3.30 0.43 0.54
C LEU A 104 4.21 1.39 1.30
N LYS A 105 3.74 1.92 2.43
CA LYS A 105 4.57 2.61 3.43
C LYS A 105 4.84 1.63 4.57
N VAL A 106 6.10 1.22 4.70
CA VAL A 106 6.51 0.13 5.59
C VAL A 106 7.75 0.48 6.42
N ARG A 107 7.90 -0.19 7.54
CA ARG A 107 9.16 -0.35 8.26
C ARG A 107 9.22 -1.74 8.89
N GLY A 108 10.43 -2.28 9.09
CA GLY A 108 10.59 -3.62 9.64
C GLY A 108 11.90 -3.78 10.39
N ASN A 109 12.23 -5.03 10.66
CA ASN A 109 13.44 -5.42 11.41
C ASN A 109 14.67 -5.67 10.53
N GLY A 110 14.63 -5.28 9.24
CA GLY A 110 15.70 -5.51 8.28
C GLY A 110 15.53 -6.81 7.47
N GLU A 111 14.48 -7.56 7.74
CA GLU A 111 14.10 -8.74 6.99
C GLU A 111 13.39 -8.37 5.69
N ASN A 112 13.42 -9.29 4.71
CA ASN A 112 12.61 -9.19 3.51
C ASN A 112 11.22 -9.77 3.74
N TYR A 113 10.23 -9.12 3.14
CA TYR A 113 8.83 -9.53 3.18
C TYR A 113 8.28 -9.60 1.77
N TYR A 114 7.06 -10.10 1.62
CA TYR A 114 6.45 -10.35 0.33
C TYR A 114 5.06 -9.72 0.22
N ILE A 115 4.71 -9.32 -1.00
CA ILE A 115 3.31 -9.17 -1.37
C ILE A 115 2.88 -10.42 -2.11
N PHE A 116 1.78 -11.04 -1.65
CA PHE A 116 1.10 -12.12 -2.34
C PHE A 116 -0.16 -11.59 -3.01
N ILE A 117 -0.28 -11.87 -4.29
CA ILE A 117 -1.48 -11.54 -5.08
C ILE A 117 -2.16 -12.84 -5.50
N ARG A 118 -3.45 -12.94 -5.22
CA ARG A 118 -4.29 -13.97 -5.78
C ARG A 118 -5.26 -13.36 -6.78
N THR A 119 -5.45 -14.04 -7.89
CA THR A 119 -6.31 -13.63 -9.00
C THR A 119 -7.49 -14.59 -9.15
N ARG A 120 -8.40 -14.29 -10.06
CA ARG A 120 -9.51 -15.20 -10.40
C ARG A 120 -9.03 -16.54 -10.96
N SER A 121 -7.81 -16.62 -11.49
CA SER A 121 -7.20 -17.86 -12.00
C SER A 121 -6.41 -18.65 -10.97
N THR A 122 -6.17 -18.12 -9.76
CA THR A 122 -5.54 -18.86 -8.67
C THR A 122 -6.59 -19.67 -7.93
N LEU A 123 -6.82 -20.89 -8.37
CA LEU A 123 -7.89 -21.76 -7.86
C LEU A 123 -7.45 -22.53 -6.60
N LEU A 124 -6.18 -22.94 -6.54
CA LEU A 124 -5.64 -23.74 -5.46
C LEU A 124 -5.03 -22.89 -4.35
N PRO A 125 -5.07 -23.33 -3.07
CA PRO A 125 -4.57 -22.54 -1.93
C PRO A 125 -3.10 -22.08 -2.07
N TRP A 126 -2.24 -22.90 -2.68
CA TRP A 126 -0.81 -22.63 -2.90
C TRP A 126 -0.51 -21.85 -4.18
N GLN A 127 -1.52 -21.48 -4.95
CA GLN A 127 -1.36 -20.64 -6.13
C GLN A 127 -1.43 -19.16 -5.77
N PHE A 128 -0.38 -18.42 -6.07
CA PHE A 128 -0.28 -16.99 -5.89
C PHE A 128 0.80 -16.40 -6.81
N TYR A 129 0.81 -15.10 -6.93
CA TYR A 129 1.94 -14.32 -7.46
C TYR A 129 2.60 -13.60 -6.31
N SER A 130 3.92 -13.52 -6.31
CA SER A 130 4.67 -12.88 -5.23
C SER A 130 5.78 -11.99 -5.73
N LEU A 131 6.05 -10.93 -4.98
CA LEU A 131 7.24 -10.10 -5.14
C LEU A 131 7.77 -9.75 -3.75
N GLU A 132 9.08 -9.90 -3.61
CA GLU A 132 9.82 -9.59 -2.39
C GLU A 132 10.11 -8.11 -2.28
N PHE A 133 10.16 -7.58 -1.05
CA PHE A 133 10.64 -6.23 -0.76
C PHE A 133 11.43 -6.19 0.53
N PRO A 134 12.50 -5.37 0.58
CA PRO A 134 13.31 -5.19 1.78
C PRO A 134 12.64 -4.23 2.77
N THR A 135 13.02 -4.33 4.04
CA THR A 135 12.61 -3.39 5.06
C THR A 135 13.78 -2.83 5.85
N SER A 136 13.56 -1.72 6.52
CA SER A 136 14.48 -1.13 7.49
C SER A 136 13.73 -0.64 8.73
N LYS A 137 14.47 -0.24 9.77
CA LYS A 137 13.85 0.34 10.99
C LYS A 137 13.17 1.69 10.75
N LYS A 138 13.46 2.36 9.63
CA LYS A 138 12.84 3.63 9.23
C LYS A 138 11.65 3.37 8.29
N TRP A 139 10.66 4.22 8.36
CA TRP A 139 9.57 4.23 7.39
C TRP A 139 10.12 4.51 5.98
N SER A 140 9.73 3.70 5.03
CA SER A 140 10.06 3.83 3.62
C SER A 140 8.85 3.48 2.75
N ILE A 141 8.84 4.02 1.53
CA ILE A 141 7.86 3.66 0.52
C ILE A 141 8.51 2.62 -0.39
N VAL A 142 7.81 1.52 -0.63
CA VAL A 142 8.18 0.51 -1.62
C VAL A 142 7.12 0.45 -2.71
N GLU A 143 7.57 0.38 -3.96
CA GLU A 143 6.73 0.27 -5.15
C GLU A 143 7.02 -1.06 -5.85
N LEU A 144 5.97 -1.83 -6.08
CA LEU A 144 6.04 -3.19 -6.61
C LEU A 144 5.20 -3.28 -7.88
N GLU A 145 5.86 -3.24 -9.03
CA GLU A 145 5.19 -3.34 -10.33
C GLU A 145 4.69 -4.77 -10.58
N PHE A 146 3.47 -4.93 -11.05
CA PHE A 146 2.83 -6.23 -11.27
C PHE A 146 3.56 -7.12 -12.29
N ASN A 147 4.26 -6.53 -13.25
CA ASN A 147 5.07 -7.26 -14.24
C ASN A 147 6.31 -7.96 -13.65
N LYS A 148 6.72 -7.57 -12.41
CA LYS A 148 7.86 -8.15 -11.69
C LYS A 148 7.46 -9.32 -10.78
N PHE A 149 6.15 -9.58 -10.60
CA PHE A 149 5.68 -10.67 -9.75
C PHE A 149 5.94 -12.04 -10.37
N GLY A 150 6.58 -12.90 -9.61
CA GLY A 150 6.75 -14.30 -9.94
C GLY A 150 5.50 -15.12 -9.63
N ARG A 151 5.20 -16.13 -10.44
CA ARG A 151 4.13 -17.09 -10.19
C ARG A 151 4.62 -18.26 -9.33
N SER A 152 3.83 -18.70 -8.36
CA SER A 152 4.16 -19.86 -7.51
C SER A 152 4.00 -21.22 -8.23
N SER A 153 3.35 -21.25 -9.37
CA SER A 153 3.06 -22.48 -10.12
C SER A 153 3.16 -22.25 -11.62
N SER A 154 3.71 -23.23 -12.35
CA SER A 154 3.81 -23.21 -13.83
C SER A 154 2.44 -23.19 -14.51
N PHE A 155 1.39 -23.66 -13.85
CA PHE A 155 0.02 -23.63 -14.35
C PHE A 155 -0.60 -22.23 -14.39
N LEU A 156 -0.02 -21.27 -13.66
CA LEU A 156 -0.45 -19.88 -13.72
C LEU A 156 0.14 -19.18 -14.95
N ARG A 157 -0.58 -18.22 -15.51
CA ARG A 157 -0.05 -17.33 -16.55
C ARG A 157 1.17 -16.57 -16.02
N LYS A 158 2.13 -16.26 -16.88
CA LYS A 158 3.32 -15.47 -16.48
C LYS A 158 2.93 -14.10 -15.89
N ASN A 159 1.96 -13.45 -16.50
CA ASN A 159 1.46 -12.13 -16.08
C ASN A 159 -0.04 -12.23 -15.78
N PHE A 160 -0.54 -11.30 -15.00
CA PHE A 160 -1.95 -11.14 -14.65
C PHE A 160 -2.42 -9.70 -14.92
N LYS A 161 -3.73 -9.52 -15.11
CA LYS A 161 -4.35 -8.19 -15.24
C LYS A 161 -4.72 -7.67 -13.84
N SER A 162 -4.58 -6.35 -13.60
CA SER A 162 -5.00 -5.71 -12.35
C SER A 162 -6.47 -6.02 -12.01
N SER A 163 -7.35 -5.94 -13.00
CA SER A 163 -8.78 -6.23 -12.86
C SER A 163 -9.10 -7.69 -12.47
N SER A 164 -8.13 -8.61 -12.59
CA SER A 164 -8.29 -10.01 -12.17
C SER A 164 -7.94 -10.27 -10.71
N ILE A 165 -7.34 -9.31 -10.01
CA ILE A 165 -6.90 -9.47 -8.62
C ILE A 165 -8.12 -9.68 -7.71
N LYS A 166 -8.03 -10.71 -6.87
CA LYS A 166 -9.04 -11.07 -5.86
C LYS A 166 -8.61 -10.71 -4.46
N SER A 167 -7.34 -10.85 -4.15
CA SER A 167 -6.82 -10.52 -2.83
C SER A 167 -5.35 -10.11 -2.87
N VAL A 168 -4.98 -9.32 -1.87
CA VAL A 168 -3.61 -8.91 -1.59
C VAL A 168 -3.25 -9.36 -0.19
N GLY A 169 -2.07 -9.98 -0.05
CA GLY A 169 -1.49 -10.37 1.23
C GLY A 169 -0.15 -9.69 1.47
N VAL A 170 0.11 -9.29 2.71
CA VAL A 170 1.42 -8.86 3.19
C VAL A 170 1.99 -9.98 4.04
N VAL A 171 3.14 -10.53 3.68
CA VAL A 171 3.58 -11.86 4.11
C VAL A 171 5.03 -11.87 4.56
N ALA A 172 5.28 -12.47 5.71
CA ALA A 172 6.59 -13.00 6.07
C ALA A 172 6.66 -14.47 5.63
N TYR A 173 7.63 -14.84 4.79
CA TYR A 173 7.55 -16.09 4.03
C TYR A 173 8.91 -16.75 3.76
N GLY A 174 8.89 -18.08 3.67
CA GLY A 174 9.84 -18.89 2.90
C GLY A 174 11.14 -19.27 3.62
N ARG A 175 11.33 -18.86 4.87
CA ARG A 175 12.50 -19.21 5.68
C ARG A 175 12.21 -19.04 7.17
N ASP A 176 13.02 -19.66 8.00
CA ASP A 176 12.96 -19.49 9.45
C ASP A 176 13.49 -18.11 9.84
N HIS A 177 12.65 -17.28 10.47
CA HIS A 177 13.05 -15.96 10.96
C HIS A 177 12.01 -15.38 11.94
N SER A 178 12.46 -14.36 12.69
CA SER A 178 11.57 -13.54 13.48
C SER A 178 11.04 -12.39 12.62
N ALA A 179 9.74 -12.36 12.38
CA ALA A 179 9.09 -11.31 11.65
C ALA A 179 8.68 -10.15 12.55
N LYS A 180 8.92 -8.93 12.09
CA LYS A 180 8.39 -7.68 12.68
C LYS A 180 8.28 -6.64 11.58
N LEU A 181 7.08 -6.47 11.05
CA LEU A 181 6.75 -5.57 9.97
C LEU A 181 5.61 -4.65 10.36
N ASP A 182 5.78 -3.36 10.19
CA ASP A 182 4.75 -2.34 10.30
C ASP A 182 4.36 -1.87 8.90
N VAL A 183 3.06 -1.79 8.63
CA VAL A 183 2.49 -1.26 7.38
C VAL A 183 1.48 -0.18 7.74
N SER A 184 1.68 1.05 7.25
CA SER A 184 0.77 2.17 7.54
C SER A 184 -0.11 2.56 6.35
N GLU A 185 0.34 2.28 5.13
CA GLU A 185 -0.40 2.66 3.93
C GLU A 185 -0.21 1.61 2.85
N ILE A 186 -1.28 1.35 2.11
CA ILE A 186 -1.26 0.58 0.88
C ILE A 186 -2.04 1.34 -0.17
N ASP A 187 -1.51 1.40 -1.37
CA ASP A 187 -2.14 2.04 -2.51
C ASP A 187 -1.80 1.31 -3.83
N PHE A 188 -2.55 1.61 -4.88
CA PHE A 188 -2.36 1.07 -6.22
C PHE A 188 -2.06 2.22 -7.18
N PHE A 189 -1.12 2.03 -8.11
CA PHE A 189 -0.69 3.05 -9.07
C PHE A 189 -0.63 2.52 -10.50
#